data_2319df61c4f0b1badd04fa6af863df3f
#
_entry.id   2319df61c4f0b1badd04fa6af863df3f
#
_cell.length_a   1.000
_cell.length_b   1.000
_cell.length_c   1.000
_cell.angle_alpha   90.00
_cell.angle_beta   90.00
_cell.angle_gamma   90.00
#
_symmetry.space_group_name_H-M   'P 1'
#
loop_
_entity.id
_entity.type
_entity.pdbx_description
1 polymer ?
#
loop_
_entity_poly.entity_id
_entity_poly.type
_entity_poly.pdbx_seq_one_letter_code
_entity_poly.pdbx_strand_id
1 'polypeptide(L)'
;VERYPYSTIERESVDGKRLYATPDGRRVPSVTTILSQTKDMTHLHAWRKRVGESEAQRIATESANIGTVMHKSLERHVLGQDRTPGSNLIQQKAHEMANVIIEHGLKGVTEVWGSEINLYYPELYAGTTDLVGVYNGAPAIMDFKQSRRLKKTEWVEDYYLQLVAYAEAHNKQYGTNIRTGRMFICTQANEYQSFEIDDYDKWSDRWYRRVEQYYKSVI
;
A
#
# COMPACT_ATOMS: atom_id res chain seq x y z
N VAL A 1 -2.71 -20.02 8.61
CA VAL A 1 -1.70 -20.74 7.81
C VAL A 1 -1.63 -20.06 6.46
N GLU A 2 -0.45 -19.53 6.13
CA GLU A 2 -0.22 -18.90 4.83
C GLU A 2 -0.42 -19.94 3.71
N ARG A 3 -1.13 -19.55 2.67
CA ARG A 3 -1.41 -20.43 1.52
C ARG A 3 -0.18 -20.65 0.63
N TYR A 4 0.71 -19.67 0.57
CA TYR A 4 1.95 -19.70 -0.21
C TYR A 4 3.16 -19.53 0.71
N PRO A 5 4.34 -20.04 0.35
CA PRO A 5 5.54 -19.92 1.18
C PRO A 5 6.17 -18.51 1.01
N TYR A 6 5.47 -17.51 1.52
CA TYR A 6 5.95 -16.13 1.46
C TYR A 6 7.29 -15.96 2.17
N SER A 7 8.25 -15.36 1.47
CA SER A 7 9.60 -15.15 1.99
C SER A 7 9.72 -13.79 2.67
N THR A 8 10.45 -13.73 3.77
CA THR A 8 10.87 -12.44 4.33
C THR A 8 12.04 -11.91 3.50
N ILE A 9 11.94 -10.67 3.03
CA ILE A 9 12.98 -9.99 2.26
C ILE A 9 13.45 -8.79 3.07
N GLU A 10 14.79 -8.66 3.23
CA GLU A 10 15.36 -7.55 3.98
C GLU A 10 15.15 -6.23 3.25
N ARG A 11 14.64 -5.26 4.00
CA ARG A 11 14.43 -3.89 3.54
C ARG A 11 15.52 -2.99 4.12
N GLU A 12 16.20 -2.28 3.25
CA GLU A 12 17.21 -1.30 3.61
C GLU A 12 16.73 0.11 3.21
N SER A 13 17.14 1.11 3.96
CA SER A 13 16.95 2.50 3.59
C SER A 13 18.32 3.10 3.25
N VAL A 14 18.49 3.50 1.99
CA VAL A 14 19.72 4.11 1.50
C VAL A 14 19.36 5.46 0.88
N ASP A 15 19.90 6.54 1.41
CA ASP A 15 19.63 7.92 0.96
C ASP A 15 18.12 8.24 0.86
N GLY A 16 17.35 7.77 1.86
CA GLY A 16 15.90 7.97 1.91
C GLY A 16 15.09 7.07 0.95
N LYS A 17 15.74 6.21 0.20
CA LYS A 17 15.09 5.26 -0.71
C LYS A 17 15.00 3.87 -0.06
N ARG A 18 13.86 3.22 -0.23
CA ARG A 18 13.67 1.84 0.20
C ARG A 18 14.14 0.89 -0.88
N LEU A 19 15.14 0.08 -0.54
CA LEU A 19 15.64 -1.02 -1.36
C LEU A 19 15.36 -2.34 -0.67
N TYR A 20 15.21 -3.39 -1.46
CA TYR A 20 15.04 -4.76 -0.97
C TYR A 20 16.15 -5.65 -1.52
N ALA A 21 16.74 -6.45 -0.64
CA ALA A 21 17.66 -7.52 -1.03
C ALA A 21 16.85 -8.75 -1.41
N THR A 22 16.81 -9.08 -2.70
CA THR A 22 16.08 -10.25 -3.21
C THR A 22 16.90 -11.52 -3.06
N PRO A 23 16.25 -12.72 -3.07
CA PRO A 23 16.95 -14.00 -2.88
C PRO A 23 18.03 -14.30 -3.92
N ASP A 24 18.00 -13.67 -5.10
CA ASP A 24 19.01 -13.79 -6.14
C ASP A 24 20.25 -12.90 -5.91
N GLY A 25 20.35 -12.25 -4.74
CA GLY A 25 21.47 -11.39 -4.36
C GLY A 25 21.44 -9.98 -4.94
N ARG A 26 20.34 -9.58 -5.57
CA ARG A 26 20.17 -8.23 -6.12
C ARG A 26 19.53 -7.28 -5.11
N ARG A 27 19.75 -5.99 -5.31
CA ARG A 27 19.03 -4.93 -4.63
C ARG A 27 18.11 -4.24 -5.63
N VAL A 28 16.82 -4.23 -5.31
CA VAL A 28 15.80 -3.63 -6.17
C VAL A 28 15.04 -2.55 -5.41
N PRO A 29 14.53 -1.51 -6.11
CA PRO A 29 13.72 -0.49 -5.47
C PRO A 29 12.40 -1.05 -4.98
N SER A 30 11.82 -0.42 -3.96
CA SER A 30 10.45 -0.71 -3.55
C SER A 30 9.45 -0.12 -4.54
N VAL A 31 8.24 -0.67 -4.55
CA VAL A 31 7.09 -0.11 -5.29
C VAL A 31 6.90 1.36 -4.92
N THR A 32 6.92 1.68 -3.63
CA THR A 32 6.75 3.06 -3.16
C THR A 32 7.88 3.98 -3.58
N THR A 33 9.12 3.48 -3.68
CA THR A 33 10.26 4.25 -4.23
C THR A 33 10.05 4.57 -5.70
N ILE A 34 9.66 3.58 -6.51
CA ILE A 34 9.39 3.83 -7.94
C ILE A 34 8.28 4.85 -8.11
N LEU A 35 7.18 4.71 -7.38
CA LEU A 35 6.05 5.65 -7.45
C LEU A 35 6.46 7.07 -7.06
N SER A 36 7.17 7.24 -5.95
CA SER A 36 7.60 8.57 -5.48
C SER A 36 8.62 9.24 -6.40
N GLN A 37 9.53 8.47 -6.99
CA GLN A 37 10.58 8.98 -7.88
C GLN A 37 10.07 9.34 -9.28
N THR A 38 8.93 8.81 -9.69
CA THR A 38 8.34 9.01 -11.01
C THR A 38 7.04 9.81 -10.98
N LYS A 39 6.63 10.29 -9.81
CA LYS A 39 5.40 11.06 -9.61
C LYS A 39 5.59 12.51 -10.04
N ASP A 40 4.54 13.11 -10.62
CA ASP A 40 4.44 14.55 -10.76
C ASP A 40 4.24 15.21 -9.39
N MET A 41 5.24 15.96 -8.94
CA MET A 41 5.27 16.61 -7.64
C MET A 41 4.71 18.04 -7.63
N THR A 42 4.24 18.54 -8.78
CA THR A 42 3.81 19.93 -8.93
C THR A 42 2.75 20.32 -7.90
N HIS A 43 1.71 19.52 -7.75
CA HIS A 43 0.64 19.78 -6.79
C HIS A 43 1.10 19.73 -5.33
N LEU A 44 1.99 18.80 -5.01
CA LEU A 44 2.56 18.68 -3.66
C LEU A 44 3.42 19.90 -3.31
N HIS A 45 4.28 20.32 -4.24
CA HIS A 45 5.11 21.52 -4.05
C HIS A 45 4.25 22.77 -3.89
N ALA A 46 3.22 22.95 -4.70
CA ALA A 46 2.28 24.06 -4.60
C ALA A 46 1.54 24.07 -3.26
N TRP A 47 1.10 22.91 -2.78
CA TRP A 47 0.46 22.78 -1.48
C TRP A 47 1.43 23.11 -0.34
N ARG A 48 2.65 22.55 -0.35
CA ARG A 48 3.69 22.87 0.66
C ARG A 48 4.00 24.36 0.71
N LYS A 49 4.11 25.00 -0.43
CA LYS A 49 4.34 26.45 -0.51
C LYS A 49 3.17 27.25 0.07
N ARG A 50 1.94 26.82 -0.17
CA ARG A 50 0.73 27.50 0.33
C ARG A 50 0.56 27.41 1.85
N VAL A 51 0.79 26.22 2.42
CA VAL A 51 0.59 26.00 3.88
C VAL A 51 1.83 26.30 4.70
N GLY A 52 2.99 26.42 4.08
CA GLY A 52 4.29 26.58 4.73
C GLY A 52 4.96 25.25 5.05
N GLU A 53 6.28 25.21 4.97
CA GLU A 53 7.07 23.97 5.10
C GLU A 53 6.91 23.32 6.47
N SER A 54 6.92 24.10 7.55
CA SER A 54 6.77 23.61 8.93
C SER A 54 5.40 22.94 9.14
N GLU A 55 4.33 23.59 8.71
CA GLU A 55 2.97 23.04 8.83
C GLU A 55 2.77 21.82 7.93
N ALA A 56 3.30 21.84 6.71
CA ALA A 56 3.27 20.70 5.81
C ALA A 56 3.98 19.48 6.41
N GLN A 57 5.14 19.70 7.04
CA GLN A 57 5.89 18.63 7.71
C GLN A 57 5.12 18.08 8.92
N ARG A 58 4.52 18.95 9.73
CA ARG A 58 3.67 18.53 10.87
C ARG A 58 2.52 17.63 10.40
N ILE A 59 1.81 18.06 9.37
CA ILE A 59 0.71 17.29 8.77
C ILE A 59 1.18 15.93 8.26
N ALA A 60 2.30 15.90 7.54
CA ALA A 60 2.86 14.66 7.01
C ALA A 60 3.25 13.68 8.13
N THR A 61 3.89 14.17 9.19
CA THR A 61 4.30 13.37 10.35
C THR A 61 3.10 12.79 11.09
N GLU A 62 2.09 13.61 11.36
CA GLU A 62 0.86 13.16 12.02
C GLU A 62 0.13 12.10 11.20
N SER A 63 -0.02 12.33 9.90
CA SER A 63 -0.64 11.36 8.97
C SER A 63 0.13 10.03 8.92
N ALA A 64 1.46 10.09 8.87
CA ALA A 64 2.30 8.89 8.90
C ALA A 64 2.14 8.11 10.21
N ASN A 65 2.10 8.78 11.35
CA ASN A 65 1.91 8.16 12.65
C ASN A 65 0.53 7.47 12.76
N ILE A 66 -0.52 8.15 12.36
CA ILE A 66 -1.88 7.56 12.30
C ILE A 66 -1.88 6.33 11.37
N GLY A 67 -1.29 6.44 10.20
CA GLY A 67 -1.21 5.36 9.23
C GLY A 67 -0.51 4.12 9.79
N THR A 68 0.63 4.31 10.44
CA THR A 68 1.40 3.21 11.05
C THR A 68 0.57 2.45 12.09
N VAL A 69 -0.09 3.17 12.98
CA VAL A 69 -0.91 2.57 14.05
C VAL A 69 -2.15 1.90 13.46
N MET A 70 -2.80 2.52 12.48
CA MET A 70 -3.96 1.94 11.80
C MET A 70 -3.61 0.63 11.10
N HIS A 71 -2.52 0.58 10.35
CA HIS A 71 -2.05 -0.64 9.68
C HIS A 71 -1.78 -1.76 10.68
N LYS A 72 -1.12 -1.45 11.80
CA LYS A 72 -0.85 -2.44 12.85
C LYS A 72 -2.14 -2.98 13.47
N SER A 73 -3.11 -2.13 13.68
CA SER A 73 -4.43 -2.53 14.20
C SER A 73 -5.18 -3.45 13.22
N LEU A 74 -5.14 -3.13 11.92
CA LEU A 74 -5.73 -3.95 10.86
C LEU A 74 -5.02 -5.30 10.70
N GLU A 75 -3.69 -5.33 10.74
CA GLU A 75 -2.91 -6.56 10.73
C GLU A 75 -3.32 -7.48 11.89
N ARG A 76 -3.42 -6.96 13.10
CA ARG A 76 -3.89 -7.74 14.26
C ARG A 76 -5.28 -8.32 14.03
N HIS A 77 -6.20 -7.54 13.49
CA HIS A 77 -7.55 -8.01 13.19
C HIS A 77 -7.53 -9.18 12.20
N VAL A 78 -6.83 -9.04 11.06
CA VAL A 78 -6.77 -10.10 10.03
C VAL A 78 -6.12 -11.37 10.54
N LEU A 79 -5.17 -11.25 11.48
CA LEU A 79 -4.49 -12.39 12.11
C LEU A 79 -5.26 -12.97 13.32
N GLY A 80 -6.43 -12.45 13.64
CA GLY A 80 -7.23 -12.91 14.79
C GLY A 80 -6.62 -12.57 16.14
N GLN A 81 -5.80 -11.54 16.23
CA GLN A 81 -5.15 -11.08 17.45
C GLN A 81 -5.96 -9.96 18.12
N ASP A 82 -5.78 -9.83 19.43
CA ASP A 82 -6.44 -8.78 20.20
C ASP A 82 -5.99 -7.38 19.77
N ARG A 83 -6.96 -6.47 19.78
CA ARG A 83 -6.77 -5.05 19.45
C ARG A 83 -7.20 -4.20 20.63
N THR A 84 -6.46 -3.13 20.90
CA THR A 84 -6.79 -2.16 21.95
C THR A 84 -6.87 -0.76 21.35
N PRO A 85 -7.74 0.14 21.92
CA PRO A 85 -7.80 1.53 21.47
C PRO A 85 -6.51 2.33 21.72
N GLY A 86 -5.66 1.85 22.62
CA GLY A 86 -4.48 2.57 23.06
C GLY A 86 -4.80 3.69 24.05
N SER A 87 -3.76 4.46 24.42
CA SER A 87 -3.82 5.43 25.51
C SER A 87 -3.70 6.90 25.06
N ASN A 88 -3.23 7.16 23.84
CA ASN A 88 -3.11 8.52 23.31
C ASN A 88 -4.07 8.80 22.15
N LEU A 89 -4.20 10.07 21.79
CA LEU A 89 -5.15 10.51 20.76
C LEU A 89 -4.88 9.90 19.38
N ILE A 90 -3.61 9.73 19.00
CA ILE A 90 -3.23 9.12 17.71
C ILE A 90 -3.65 7.65 17.69
N GLN A 91 -3.36 6.91 18.75
CA GLN A 91 -3.74 5.50 18.87
C GLN A 91 -5.26 5.33 18.83
N GLN A 92 -5.99 6.15 19.57
CA GLN A 92 -7.45 6.12 19.62
C GLN A 92 -8.06 6.46 18.26
N LYS A 93 -7.55 7.48 17.57
CA LYS A 93 -8.00 7.85 16.23
C LYS A 93 -7.72 6.72 15.22
N ALA A 94 -6.53 6.15 15.22
CA ALA A 94 -6.17 5.05 14.35
C ALA A 94 -7.02 3.80 14.60
N HIS A 95 -7.35 3.51 15.87
CA HIS A 95 -8.23 2.41 16.22
C HIS A 95 -9.66 2.61 15.67
N GLU A 96 -10.23 3.81 15.82
CA GLU A 96 -11.54 4.14 15.23
C GLU A 96 -11.55 3.99 13.71
N MET A 97 -10.52 4.50 13.04
CA MET A 97 -10.38 4.40 11.59
C MET A 97 -10.25 2.94 11.13
N ALA A 98 -9.49 2.13 11.86
CA ALA A 98 -9.40 0.69 11.59
C ALA A 98 -10.77 0.00 11.75
N ASN A 99 -11.55 0.36 12.77
CA ASN A 99 -12.90 -0.17 12.96
C ASN A 99 -13.81 0.12 11.76
N VAL A 100 -13.70 1.31 11.17
CA VAL A 100 -14.46 1.68 9.97
C VAL A 100 -14.10 0.79 8.78
N ILE A 101 -12.81 0.55 8.54
CA ILE A 101 -12.34 -0.34 7.46
C ILE A 101 -12.79 -1.78 7.72
N ILE A 102 -12.71 -2.26 8.94
CA ILE A 102 -13.15 -3.61 9.32
C ILE A 102 -14.65 -3.78 9.04
N GLU A 103 -15.45 -2.84 9.50
CA GLU A 103 -16.90 -2.90 9.37
C GLU A 103 -17.39 -2.81 7.92
N HIS A 104 -16.82 -1.89 7.15
CA HIS A 104 -17.30 -1.59 5.79
C HIS A 104 -16.52 -2.31 4.68
N GLY A 105 -15.24 -2.58 4.89
CA GLY A 105 -14.35 -3.15 3.87
C GLY A 105 -14.08 -4.63 4.04
N LEU A 106 -13.62 -5.04 5.20
CA LEU A 106 -13.09 -6.40 5.41
C LEU A 106 -14.15 -7.50 5.47
N LYS A 107 -15.42 -7.15 5.58
CA LYS A 107 -16.51 -8.13 5.53
C LYS A 107 -16.60 -8.89 4.19
N GLY A 108 -16.03 -8.35 3.12
CA GLY A 108 -15.94 -9.03 1.83
C GLY A 108 -14.78 -10.02 1.73
N VAL A 109 -13.88 -10.05 2.70
CA VAL A 109 -12.75 -10.97 2.73
C VAL A 109 -13.22 -12.31 3.29
N THR A 110 -13.15 -13.35 2.46
CA THR A 110 -13.56 -14.70 2.83
C THR A 110 -12.39 -15.64 3.12
N GLU A 111 -11.20 -15.29 2.66
CA GLU A 111 -9.98 -16.06 2.86
C GLU A 111 -8.77 -15.13 2.96
N VAL A 112 -7.91 -15.31 3.95
CA VAL A 112 -6.66 -14.61 4.13
C VAL A 112 -5.52 -15.53 3.73
N TRP A 113 -4.74 -15.14 2.72
CA TRP A 113 -3.54 -15.88 2.30
C TRP A 113 -2.29 -15.39 3.00
N GLY A 114 -2.22 -14.11 3.33
CA GLY A 114 -1.13 -13.51 4.06
C GLY A 114 -1.39 -12.04 4.36
N SER A 115 -0.81 -11.55 5.45
CA SER A 115 -0.86 -10.15 5.91
C SER A 115 0.56 -9.63 6.06
N GLU A 116 0.82 -8.39 5.62
CA GLU A 116 2.14 -7.77 5.66
C GLU A 116 3.22 -8.65 5.02
N ILE A 117 2.95 -9.15 3.82
CA ILE A 117 3.83 -10.07 3.11
C ILE A 117 4.74 -9.35 2.13
N ASN A 118 5.97 -9.85 2.01
CA ASN A 118 6.93 -9.37 1.02
C ASN A 118 6.70 -10.06 -0.32
N LEU A 119 6.68 -9.27 -1.37
CA LEU A 119 6.62 -9.74 -2.76
C LEU A 119 7.72 -9.07 -3.58
N TYR A 120 8.22 -9.75 -4.60
CA TYR A 120 9.15 -9.16 -5.54
C TYR A 120 8.88 -9.64 -6.97
N TYR A 121 9.12 -8.74 -7.91
CA TYR A 121 9.23 -9.07 -9.31
C TYR A 121 10.72 -9.18 -9.62
N PRO A 122 11.22 -10.34 -10.04
CA PRO A 122 12.66 -10.56 -10.24
C PRO A 122 13.31 -9.44 -11.05
N GLU A 123 14.42 -8.91 -10.54
CA GLU A 123 15.24 -7.86 -11.14
C GLU A 123 14.62 -6.46 -11.21
N LEU A 124 13.33 -6.30 -10.96
CA LEU A 124 12.64 -5.02 -11.19
C LEU A 124 12.24 -4.28 -9.92
N TYR A 125 11.56 -4.91 -9.00
CA TYR A 125 11.07 -4.25 -7.79
C TYR A 125 10.64 -5.25 -6.71
N ALA A 126 10.43 -4.74 -5.53
CA ALA A 126 9.87 -5.50 -4.41
C ALA A 126 8.99 -4.59 -3.55
N GLY A 127 8.33 -5.17 -2.57
CA GLY A 127 7.55 -4.41 -1.61
C GLY A 127 6.82 -5.28 -0.62
N THR A 128 6.11 -4.63 0.28
CA THR A 128 5.25 -5.29 1.26
C THR A 128 3.81 -4.90 1.00
N THR A 129 2.96 -5.89 0.74
CA THR A 129 1.53 -5.68 0.59
C THR A 129 0.80 -5.96 1.90
N ASP A 130 -0.23 -5.20 2.19
CA ASP A 130 -0.95 -5.29 3.47
C ASP A 130 -1.72 -6.61 3.61
N LEU A 131 -2.36 -7.06 2.53
CA LEU A 131 -3.22 -8.24 2.57
C LEU A 131 -3.34 -8.89 1.19
N VAL A 132 -3.22 -10.20 1.17
CA VAL A 132 -3.56 -11.04 0.01
C VAL A 132 -4.56 -12.09 0.44
N GLY A 133 -5.56 -12.32 -0.36
CA GLY A 133 -6.58 -13.33 -0.06
C GLY A 133 -7.68 -13.37 -1.10
N VAL A 134 -8.88 -13.75 -0.66
CA VAL A 134 -10.07 -13.79 -1.50
C VAL A 134 -11.05 -12.72 -1.04
N TYR A 135 -11.43 -11.85 -1.95
CA TYR A 135 -12.41 -10.78 -1.74
C TYR A 135 -13.58 -10.96 -2.71
N ASN A 136 -14.79 -11.08 -2.16
CA ASN A 136 -16.01 -11.30 -2.96
C ASN A 136 -15.86 -12.42 -4.01
N GLY A 137 -15.20 -13.52 -3.62
CA GLY A 137 -15.03 -14.71 -4.46
C GLY A 137 -13.85 -14.68 -5.44
N ALA A 138 -13.06 -13.61 -5.49
CA ALA A 138 -11.90 -13.50 -6.37
C ALA A 138 -10.60 -13.32 -5.58
N PRO A 139 -9.49 -13.96 -6.01
CA PRO A 139 -8.17 -13.67 -5.46
C PRO A 139 -7.82 -12.20 -5.68
N ALA A 140 -7.35 -11.53 -4.63
CA ALA A 140 -7.16 -10.09 -4.64
C ALA A 140 -5.93 -9.64 -3.83
N ILE A 141 -5.29 -8.59 -4.32
CA ILE A 141 -4.39 -7.74 -3.54
C ILE A 141 -5.24 -6.66 -2.87
N MET A 142 -5.04 -6.47 -1.59
CA MET A 142 -5.76 -5.48 -0.80
C MET A 142 -4.78 -4.61 -0.02
N ASP A 143 -5.06 -3.33 0.06
CA ASP A 143 -4.19 -2.36 0.73
C ASP A 143 -5.02 -1.36 1.53
N PHE A 144 -4.46 -0.86 2.62
CA PHE A 144 -5.13 0.06 3.54
C PHE A 144 -4.48 1.44 3.45
N LYS A 145 -5.30 2.49 3.41
CA LYS A 145 -4.81 3.86 3.42
C LYS A 145 -5.59 4.70 4.43
N GLN A 146 -4.87 5.50 5.18
CA GLN A 146 -5.46 6.63 5.88
C GLN A 146 -5.41 7.87 4.98
N SER A 147 -6.35 8.78 5.15
CA SER A 147 -6.38 10.04 4.43
C SER A 147 -6.97 11.14 5.31
N ARG A 148 -6.59 12.39 5.08
CA ARG A 148 -7.22 13.51 5.74
C ARG A 148 -8.62 13.78 5.22
N ARG A 149 -8.85 13.52 3.92
CA ARG A 149 -10.11 13.78 3.20
C ARG A 149 -10.40 12.66 2.22
N LEU A 150 -11.64 12.57 1.79
CA LEU A 150 -12.02 11.71 0.68
C LEU A 150 -11.20 12.04 -0.57
N LYS A 151 -10.84 11.01 -1.32
CA LYS A 151 -10.05 11.12 -2.55
C LYS A 151 -10.97 11.20 -3.76
N LYS A 152 -10.61 12.05 -4.72
CA LYS A 152 -11.22 12.02 -6.05
C LYS A 152 -10.58 10.91 -6.88
N THR A 153 -11.37 10.34 -7.79
CA THR A 153 -10.92 9.23 -8.66
C THR A 153 -9.65 9.59 -9.44
N GLU A 154 -9.53 10.82 -9.92
CA GLU A 154 -8.36 11.27 -10.66
C GLU A 154 -7.07 11.39 -9.80
N TRP A 155 -7.18 11.27 -8.48
CA TRP A 155 -6.02 11.39 -7.57
C TRP A 155 -5.50 10.05 -7.07
N VAL A 156 -6.12 8.93 -7.47
CA VAL A 156 -5.80 7.60 -6.94
C VAL A 156 -5.06 6.70 -7.92
N GLU A 157 -4.51 7.25 -8.99
CA GLU A 157 -3.74 6.47 -9.97
C GLU A 157 -2.65 5.64 -9.29
N ASP A 158 -1.85 6.24 -8.41
CA ASP A 158 -0.76 5.55 -7.73
C ASP A 158 -1.26 4.40 -6.83
N TYR A 159 -2.49 4.47 -6.34
CA TYR A 159 -3.10 3.36 -5.61
C TYR A 159 -3.37 2.15 -6.51
N TYR A 160 -3.90 2.39 -7.71
CA TYR A 160 -4.08 1.32 -8.70
C TYR A 160 -2.75 0.72 -9.13
N LEU A 161 -1.74 1.55 -9.36
CA LEU A 161 -0.40 1.09 -9.73
C LEU A 161 0.24 0.24 -8.63
N GLN A 162 0.07 0.62 -7.38
CA GLN A 162 0.55 -0.16 -6.23
C GLN A 162 -0.13 -1.53 -6.16
N LEU A 163 -1.44 -1.59 -6.31
CA LEU A 163 -2.19 -2.86 -6.31
C LEU A 163 -1.75 -3.79 -7.45
N VAL A 164 -1.62 -3.24 -8.65
CA VAL A 164 -1.17 -4.00 -9.82
C VAL A 164 0.29 -4.47 -9.67
N ALA A 165 1.16 -3.63 -9.13
CA ALA A 165 2.56 -4.00 -8.88
C ALA A 165 2.66 -5.25 -7.99
N TYR A 166 1.88 -5.31 -6.94
CA TYR A 166 1.87 -6.49 -6.04
C TYR A 166 1.18 -7.69 -6.68
N ALA A 167 0.12 -7.50 -7.45
CA ALA A 167 -0.50 -8.59 -8.19
C ALA A 167 0.47 -9.22 -9.21
N GLU A 168 1.18 -8.40 -9.99
CA GLU A 168 2.17 -8.86 -10.95
C GLU A 168 3.34 -9.59 -10.28
N ALA A 169 3.81 -9.09 -9.14
CA ALA A 169 4.86 -9.74 -8.37
C ALA A 169 4.40 -11.11 -7.83
N HIS A 170 3.19 -11.18 -7.26
CA HIS A 170 2.63 -12.44 -6.77
C HIS A 170 2.44 -13.46 -7.89
N ASN A 171 1.90 -13.01 -9.01
CA ASN A 171 1.69 -13.86 -10.18
C ASN A 171 3.02 -14.40 -10.72
N LYS A 172 4.06 -13.57 -10.73
CA LYS A 172 5.40 -13.97 -11.17
C LYS A 172 6.05 -14.98 -10.22
N GLN A 173 5.96 -14.75 -8.90
CA GLN A 173 6.59 -15.62 -7.92
C GLN A 173 5.89 -16.97 -7.77
N TYR A 174 4.57 -17.00 -7.82
CA TYR A 174 3.76 -18.16 -7.44
C TYR A 174 2.90 -18.74 -8.55
N GLY A 175 2.99 -18.19 -9.76
CA GLY A 175 2.23 -18.69 -10.91
C GLY A 175 0.72 -18.50 -10.79
N THR A 176 0.29 -17.51 -9.99
CA THR A 176 -1.12 -17.15 -9.82
C THR A 176 -1.61 -16.25 -10.95
N ASN A 177 -2.91 -15.98 -10.97
CA ASN A 177 -3.51 -15.05 -11.91
C ASN A 177 -4.42 -14.06 -11.17
N ILE A 178 -3.82 -13.31 -10.24
CA ILE A 178 -4.52 -12.26 -9.50
C ILE A 178 -4.70 -11.06 -10.42
N ARG A 179 -5.93 -10.65 -10.64
CA ARG A 179 -6.30 -9.49 -11.47
C ARG A 179 -7.27 -8.55 -10.75
N THR A 180 -7.55 -8.83 -9.49
CA THR A 180 -8.39 -8.01 -8.62
C THR A 180 -7.54 -7.33 -7.57
N GLY A 181 -7.76 -6.07 -7.35
CA GLY A 181 -7.12 -5.31 -6.29
C GLY A 181 -8.09 -4.28 -5.73
N ARG A 182 -8.02 -4.08 -4.42
CA ARG A 182 -8.89 -3.13 -3.72
C ARG A 182 -8.11 -2.33 -2.70
N MET A 183 -8.33 -1.03 -2.74
CA MET A 183 -7.82 -0.08 -1.77
C MET A 183 -8.94 0.29 -0.80
N PHE A 184 -8.73 0.06 0.49
CA PHE A 184 -9.64 0.49 1.55
C PHE A 184 -9.09 1.75 2.20
N ILE A 185 -9.90 2.81 2.24
CA ILE A 185 -9.49 4.12 2.75
C ILE A 185 -10.42 4.52 3.88
N CYS A 186 -9.84 5.04 4.96
CA CYS A 186 -10.57 5.74 5.98
C CYS A 186 -9.98 7.15 6.17
N THR A 187 -10.84 8.16 6.19
CA THR A 187 -10.44 9.53 6.49
C THR A 187 -10.32 9.75 7.99
N GLN A 188 -9.62 10.81 8.39
CA GLN A 188 -9.53 11.20 9.81
C GLN A 188 -10.88 11.64 10.40
N ALA A 189 -11.89 11.88 9.57
CA ALA A 189 -13.28 12.10 9.97
C ALA A 189 -14.11 10.80 10.00
N ASN A 190 -13.46 9.63 9.96
CA ASN A 190 -14.09 8.30 9.97
C ASN A 190 -15.01 8.04 8.76
N GLU A 191 -14.73 8.69 7.63
CA GLU A 191 -15.43 8.42 6.38
C GLU A 191 -14.75 7.28 5.63
N TYR A 192 -15.53 6.32 5.16
CA TYR A 192 -15.05 5.17 4.39
C TYR A 192 -15.11 5.40 2.90
N GLN A 193 -14.08 4.95 2.20
CA GLN A 193 -14.00 4.97 0.75
C GLN A 193 -13.21 3.76 0.26
N SER A 194 -13.59 3.18 -0.87
CA SER A 194 -12.79 2.12 -1.49
C SER A 194 -12.70 2.30 -3.00
N PHE A 195 -11.59 1.83 -3.55
CA PHE A 195 -11.36 1.78 -4.99
C PHE A 195 -10.97 0.37 -5.39
N GLU A 196 -11.59 -0.14 -6.44
CA GLU A 196 -11.27 -1.44 -7.04
C GLU A 196 -10.67 -1.23 -8.42
N ILE A 197 -9.69 -2.06 -8.79
CA ILE A 197 -9.13 -2.04 -10.15
C ILE A 197 -10.26 -2.30 -11.15
N ASP A 198 -10.48 -1.36 -12.05
CA ASP A 198 -11.52 -1.37 -13.07
C ASP A 198 -11.02 -1.90 -14.42
N ASP A 199 -9.74 -1.66 -14.74
CA ASP A 199 -9.10 -2.06 -15.99
C ASP A 199 -7.66 -2.49 -15.69
N TYR A 200 -7.50 -3.76 -15.34
CA TYR A 200 -6.21 -4.31 -14.91
C TYR A 200 -5.10 -4.10 -15.95
N ASP A 201 -5.39 -4.37 -17.21
CA ASP A 201 -4.37 -4.30 -18.27
C ASP A 201 -3.88 -2.87 -18.50
N LYS A 202 -4.78 -1.89 -18.42
CA LYS A 202 -4.43 -0.47 -18.48
C LYS A 202 -3.48 -0.08 -17.34
N TRP A 203 -3.79 -0.48 -16.10
CA TRP A 203 -2.98 -0.11 -14.94
C TRP A 203 -1.68 -0.89 -14.90
N SER A 204 -1.66 -2.15 -15.34
CA SER A 204 -0.45 -2.95 -15.52
C SER A 204 0.51 -2.29 -16.52
N ASP A 205 0.01 -1.87 -17.67
CA ASP A 205 0.79 -1.16 -18.69
C ASP A 205 1.39 0.13 -18.14
N ARG A 206 0.58 0.93 -17.44
CA ARG A 206 1.06 2.16 -16.80
C ARG A 206 2.09 1.91 -15.70
N TRP A 207 1.92 0.85 -14.92
CA TRP A 207 2.90 0.45 -13.92
C TRP A 207 4.26 0.16 -14.55
N TYR A 208 4.31 -0.67 -15.59
CA TYR A 208 5.57 -0.98 -16.26
C TYR A 208 6.23 0.23 -16.91
N ARG A 209 5.46 1.19 -17.40
CA ARG A 209 6.00 2.49 -17.88
C ARG A 209 6.66 3.27 -16.74
N ARG A 210 6.08 3.27 -15.55
CA ARG A 210 6.69 3.90 -14.36
C ARG A 210 7.97 3.19 -13.95
N VAL A 211 8.01 1.87 -14.00
CA VAL A 211 9.23 1.07 -13.76
C VAL A 211 10.32 1.46 -14.77
N GLU A 212 9.99 1.49 -16.05
CA GLU A 212 10.92 1.90 -17.10
C GLU A 212 11.45 3.33 -16.89
N GLN A 213 10.57 4.26 -16.59
CA GLN A 213 10.92 5.65 -16.28
C GLN A 213 11.88 5.73 -15.09
N TYR A 214 11.64 4.97 -14.04
CA TYR A 214 12.54 4.90 -12.90
C TYR A 214 13.93 4.45 -13.30
N TYR A 215 14.04 3.34 -14.02
CA TYR A 215 15.35 2.81 -14.42
C TYR A 215 16.11 3.71 -15.38
N LYS A 216 15.42 4.42 -16.28
CA LYS A 216 16.04 5.45 -17.14
C LYS A 216 16.60 6.62 -16.34
N SER A 217 16.04 6.93 -15.18
CA SER A 217 16.48 8.06 -14.34
C SER A 217 17.69 7.75 -13.45
N VAL A 218 18.04 6.48 -13.26
CA VAL A 218 19.11 6.03 -12.36
C VAL A 218 20.32 5.42 -13.08
N ILE A 219 20.32 5.43 -14.42
CA ILE A 219 21.45 4.97 -15.27
C ILE A 219 22.41 6.12 -15.55
#